data_bfbc39a779998db9b8242351bd110340
#
_entry.id   bfbc39a779998db9b8242351bd110340
#
_cell.length_a   1.000
_cell.length_b   1.000
_cell.length_c   1.000
_cell.angle_alpha   90.00
_cell.angle_beta   90.00
_cell.angle_gamma   90.00
#
_symmetry.space_group_name_H-M   'P 1'
#
loop_
_entity.id
_entity.type
_entity.pdbx_description
1 polymer ?
#
loop_
_entity_poly.entity_id
_entity_poly.type
_entity_poly.pdbx_seq_one_letter_code
_entity_poly.pdbx_strand_id
1 'polypeptide(L)' 'MDRVTAVALFARIVESGSFSKAAAEFGITQPTATKAVAAMEARLGARLLHRTTRGVSPTEVGT' A
#
# COMPACT_ATOMS: atom_id res chain seq x y z
N MET A 1 12.69 3.70 0.83
CA MET A 1 12.21 2.42 0.30
C MET A 1 12.36 2.44 -1.20
N ASP A 2 12.95 1.40 -1.76
CA ASP A 2 13.13 1.35 -3.20
C ASP A 2 11.82 1.01 -3.92
N ARG A 3 11.83 1.17 -5.24
CA ARG A 3 10.63 0.98 -6.04
C ARG A 3 10.11 -0.46 -5.98
N VAL A 4 11.02 -1.42 -6.03
CA VAL A 4 10.64 -2.84 -6.00
C VAL A 4 9.99 -3.20 -4.67
N THR A 5 10.59 -2.74 -3.57
CA THR A 5 10.03 -2.98 -2.24
C THR A 5 8.66 -2.31 -2.08
N ALA A 6 8.51 -1.09 -2.63
CA ALA A 6 7.24 -0.38 -2.57
C ALA A 6 6.14 -1.15 -3.31
N VAL A 7 6.45 -1.70 -4.48
CA VAL A 7 5.49 -2.50 -5.25
C VAL A 7 5.13 -3.79 -4.50
N ALA A 8 6.13 -4.45 -3.91
CA ALA A 8 5.90 -5.65 -3.12
C ALA A 8 5.01 -5.36 -1.90
N LEU A 9 5.27 -4.24 -1.24
CA LEU A 9 4.46 -3.81 -0.11
C LEU A 9 3.01 -3.55 -0.54
N PHE A 10 2.83 -2.86 -1.66
CA PHE A 10 1.50 -2.61 -2.20
C PHE A 10 0.75 -3.92 -2.46
N ALA A 11 1.42 -4.89 -3.08
CA ALA A 11 0.82 -6.19 -3.36
C ALA A 11 0.38 -6.90 -2.08
N ARG A 12 1.20 -6.83 -1.02
CA ARG A 12 0.85 -7.45 0.26
C ARG A 12 -0.32 -6.74 0.93
N ILE A 13 -0.39 -5.42 0.80
CA ILE A 13 -1.52 -4.66 1.35
C ILE A 13 -2.83 -5.12 0.68
N VAL A 14 -2.80 -5.26 -0.64
CA VAL A 14 -3.98 -5.71 -1.40
C VAL A 14 -4.38 -7.12 -0.99
N GLU A 15 -3.41 -8.03 -0.90
CA GLU A 15 -3.70 -9.43 -0.54
C GLU A 15 -4.23 -9.58 0.88
N SER A 16 -3.61 -8.88 1.84
CA SER A 16 -3.99 -8.99 3.25
C SER A 16 -5.19 -8.14 3.61
N GLY A 17 -5.46 -7.10 2.82
CA GLY A 17 -6.49 -6.13 3.12
C GLY A 17 -6.14 -5.23 4.31
N SER A 18 -4.87 -5.18 4.70
CA SER A 18 -4.46 -4.45 5.91
C SER A 18 -3.07 -3.86 5.77
N PHE A 19 -2.95 -2.55 6.02
CA PHE A 19 -1.65 -1.87 6.11
C PHE A 19 -0.83 -2.39 7.29
N SER A 20 -1.49 -2.64 8.43
CA SER A 20 -0.82 -3.13 9.64
C SER A 20 -0.13 -4.46 9.40
N LYS A 21 -0.83 -5.40 8.81
CA LYS A 21 -0.28 -6.73 8.55
C LYS A 21 0.89 -6.67 7.57
N ALA A 22 0.71 -5.94 6.49
CA ALA A 22 1.75 -5.81 5.48
C ALA A 22 2.98 -5.12 6.05
N ALA A 23 2.80 -4.06 6.84
CA ALA A 23 3.91 -3.35 7.47
C ALA A 23 4.67 -4.28 8.40
N ALA A 24 3.96 -5.07 9.20
CA ALA A 24 4.59 -6.02 10.11
C ALA A 24 5.43 -7.05 9.36
N GLU A 25 4.93 -7.56 8.25
CA GLU A 25 5.66 -8.52 7.42
C GLU A 25 6.93 -7.92 6.83
N PHE A 26 6.92 -6.63 6.55
CA PHE A 26 8.07 -5.94 5.98
C PHE A 26 9.00 -5.34 7.03
N GLY A 27 8.65 -5.50 8.32
CA GLY A 27 9.46 -4.97 9.42
C GLY A 27 9.45 -3.45 9.48
N ILE A 28 8.38 -2.82 9.05
CA ILE A 28 8.22 -1.36 9.08
C ILE A 28 6.96 -0.99 9.85
N THR A 29 6.85 0.30 10.19
CA THR A 29 5.66 0.78 10.87
C THR A 29 4.53 1.04 9.89
N GLN A 30 3.29 1.07 10.39
CA GLN A 30 2.14 1.38 9.55
C GLN A 30 2.23 2.76 8.91
N PRO A 31 2.64 3.84 9.64
CA PRO A 31 2.83 5.14 9.00
C PRO A 31 3.84 5.12 7.88
N THR A 32 4.92 4.33 8.01
CA THR A 32 5.93 4.19 6.96
C THR A 32 5.31 3.53 5.72
N ALA A 33 4.52 2.49 5.92
CA ALA A 33 3.83 1.81 4.82
C ALA A 33 2.86 2.78 4.10
N THR A 34 2.12 3.56 4.88
CA THR A 34 1.19 4.55 4.33
C THR A 34 1.93 5.59 3.49
N LYS A 35 3.07 6.08 3.97
CA LYS A 35 3.89 7.04 3.23
C LYS A 35 4.42 6.45 1.93
N ALA A 36 4.86 5.20 1.96
CA ALA A 36 5.38 4.53 0.78
C ALA A 36 4.31 4.43 -0.31
N VAL A 37 3.10 4.04 0.07
CA VAL A 37 1.99 3.94 -0.89
C VAL A 37 1.59 5.32 -1.39
N ALA A 38 1.53 6.32 -0.51
CA ALA A 38 1.20 7.69 -0.90
C ALA A 38 2.21 8.25 -1.91
N ALA A 39 3.48 7.97 -1.71
CA ALA A 39 4.54 8.40 -2.63
C ALA A 39 4.36 7.73 -4.00
N MET A 40 4.00 6.45 -4.01
CA MET A 40 3.75 5.72 -5.25
C MET A 40 2.54 6.30 -5.99
N GLU A 41 1.47 6.58 -5.26
CA GLU A 41 0.27 7.20 -5.83
C GLU A 41 0.58 8.56 -6.44
N ALA A 42 1.38 9.35 -5.74
CA ALA A 42 1.78 10.68 -6.22
C ALA A 42 2.57 10.59 -7.52
N ARG A 43 3.46 9.59 -7.63
CA ARG A 43 4.27 9.40 -8.83
C ARG A 43 3.44 9.00 -10.04
N LEU A 44 2.40 8.21 -9.81
CA LEU A 44 1.51 7.74 -10.87
C LEU A 44 0.39 8.74 -11.18
N GLY A 45 0.19 9.73 -10.30
CA GLY A 45 -0.89 10.68 -10.43
C GLY A 45 -2.26 10.04 -10.28
N ALA A 46 -2.33 8.91 -9.57
CA ALA A 46 -3.58 8.18 -9.40
C ALA A 46 -3.62 7.48 -8.05
N ARG A 47 -4.81 7.34 -7.51
CA ARG A 47 -5.02 6.62 -6.28
C ARG A 47 -5.09 5.13 -6.57
N LEU A 48 -4.26 4.35 -5.89
CA LEU A 48 -4.15 2.91 -6.12
C LEU A 48 -5.00 2.08 -5.16
N LEU A 49 -5.32 2.62 -3.98
CA LEU A 49 -6.06 1.91 -2.95
C LEU A 49 -7.21 2.73 -2.43
N HIS A 50 -8.33 2.07 -2.20
CA HIS A 50 -9.44 2.64 -1.44
C HIS A 50 -9.28 2.21 0.00
N ARG A 51 -9.28 3.17 0.92
CA ARG A 51 -9.26 2.89 2.35
C ARG A 51 -10.63 3.18 2.94
N THR A 52 -11.23 2.16 3.53
CA THR A 52 -12.54 2.27 4.13
C THR A 52 -12.50 1.67 5.53
N THR A 53 -13.58 1.82 6.27
CA THR A 53 -13.71 1.22 7.61
C THR A 53 -13.72 -0.31 7.55
N ARG A 54 -13.95 -0.88 6.38
CA ARG A 54 -13.98 -2.34 6.18
C ARG A 54 -12.63 -2.89 5.76
N GLY A 55 -11.64 -2.03 5.51
CA GLY A 55 -10.32 -2.46 5.08
C GLY A 55 -9.86 -1.73 3.84
N VAL A 56 -9.02 -2.39 3.07
CA VAL A 56 -8.37 -1.81 1.89
C VAL A 56 -8.72 -2.62 0.66
N SER A 57 -9.08 -1.94 -0.43
CA SER A 57 -9.30 -2.60 -1.71
C SER A 57 -8.61 -1.80 -2.82
N PRO A 58 -8.15 -2.46 -3.90
CA PRO A 58 -7.50 -1.74 -4.99
C PRO A 58 -8.50 -0.93 -5.79
N THR A 59 -8.02 0.17 -6.37
CA THR A 59 -8.79 0.92 -7.38
C THR A 59 -8.62 0.21 -8.73
N GLU A 60 -9.38 0.65 -9.72
CA GLU A 60 -9.23 0.10 -11.07
C GLU A 60 -7.82 0.27 -11.62
N VAL A 61 -7.17 1.37 -11.29
CA VAL A 61 -5.79 1.61 -11.70
C VAL A 61 -4.82 0.66 -11.02
N GLY A 62 -5.12 0.25 -9.77
CA GLY A 62 -4.27 -0.60 -8.97
C GLY A 62 -4.44 -2.10 -9.22
N THR A 63 -5.42 -2.50 -9.98
CA THR A 63 -5.62 -3.92 -10.32
C THR A 63 -4.93 -4.30 -11.66
#